data_9c9082429f5da27d3e1fc5fc7df74805
#
_entry.id   9c9082429f5da27d3e1fc5fc7df74805
#
_cell.length_a   1.000
_cell.length_b   1.000
_cell.length_c   1.000
_cell.angle_alpha   90.00
_cell.angle_beta   90.00
_cell.angle_gamma   90.00
#
_symmetry.space_group_name_H-M   'P 1'
#
loop_
_entity.id
_entity.type
_entity.pdbx_description
1 polymer ?
#
loop_
_entity_poly.entity_id
_entity_poly.type
_entity_poly.pdbx_seq_one_letter_code
_entity_poly.pdbx_strand_id
1 'polypeptide(L)'
;MSSFVTSTAEIAGASRRAVEAAKARRRLYPVTGVYTFVSLTLLALGLASQRPLRALGFYGLGFAVWTWVEYEVHRYVLHGRFPDGPGLWRHFLHEAFDHLHWEHHARPWDGNHVNGTLRDTGAFVALFFGLGLLAPPFTATMLVAGIIQAYILEEWVHHSVHFCSFEGRYFRYIKRHHLYHHSPVGSEVGYGLTSGVWDVVYDTRIPREIRERLYAPSRRAA
;
A
#
# COMPACT_ATOMS: atom_id res chain seq x y z
N MET A 1 19.87 24.73 -30.49
CA MET A 1 18.98 25.06 -29.37
C MET A 1 17.58 24.54 -29.76
N SER A 2 17.23 23.33 -29.36
CA SER A 2 15.90 22.75 -29.60
C SER A 2 15.02 23.17 -28.43
N SER A 3 14.12 24.11 -28.65
CA SER A 3 13.08 24.50 -27.69
C SER A 3 12.10 23.35 -27.56
N PHE A 4 12.09 22.66 -26.43
CA PHE A 4 11.04 21.74 -26.03
C PHE A 4 9.75 22.55 -25.85
N VAL A 5 8.95 22.66 -26.87
CA VAL A 5 7.56 23.15 -26.76
C VAL A 5 6.74 21.99 -26.22
N THR A 6 6.56 21.97 -24.90
CA THR A 6 5.63 21.04 -24.25
C THR A 6 4.23 21.28 -24.82
N SER A 7 3.57 20.25 -25.33
CA SER A 7 2.24 20.39 -25.92
C SER A 7 1.18 20.78 -24.87
N THR A 8 0.15 21.51 -25.28
CA THR A 8 -0.96 21.89 -24.39
C THR A 8 -1.64 20.66 -23.77
N ALA A 9 -1.67 19.53 -24.47
CA ALA A 9 -2.19 18.25 -23.95
C ALA A 9 -1.32 17.67 -22.83
N GLU A 10 0.02 17.78 -22.90
CA GLU A 10 0.95 17.35 -21.85
C GLU A 10 0.82 18.23 -20.61
N ILE A 11 0.69 19.55 -20.77
CA ILE A 11 0.45 20.48 -19.67
C ILE A 11 -0.87 20.19 -18.98
N ALA A 12 -1.95 19.97 -19.73
CA ALA A 12 -3.26 19.61 -19.20
C ALA A 12 -3.23 18.25 -18.47
N GLY A 13 -2.51 17.28 -19.01
CA GLY A 13 -2.31 15.95 -18.39
C GLY A 13 -1.52 16.04 -17.09
N ALA A 14 -0.44 16.80 -17.03
CA ALA A 14 0.35 17.04 -15.83
C ALA A 14 -0.47 17.76 -14.73
N SER A 15 -1.26 18.77 -15.10
CA SER A 15 -2.15 19.48 -14.19
C SER A 15 -3.22 18.55 -13.59
N ARG A 16 -3.86 17.71 -14.42
CA ARG A 16 -4.85 16.73 -13.95
C ARG A 16 -4.23 15.72 -12.96
N ARG A 17 -3.05 15.17 -13.28
CA ARG A 17 -2.34 14.26 -12.41
C ARG A 17 -1.97 14.90 -11.07
N ALA A 18 -1.57 16.16 -11.06
CA ALA A 18 -1.28 16.92 -9.84
C ALA A 18 -2.52 17.09 -8.95
N VAL A 19 -3.69 17.34 -9.56
CA VAL A 19 -4.98 17.43 -8.84
C VAL A 19 -5.33 16.09 -8.20
N GLU A 20 -5.23 14.99 -8.94
CA GLU A 20 -5.54 13.66 -8.42
C GLU A 20 -4.57 13.23 -7.30
N ALA A 21 -3.28 13.53 -7.46
CA ALA A 21 -2.30 13.32 -6.40
C ALA A 21 -2.62 14.13 -5.13
N ALA A 22 -3.12 15.35 -5.27
CA ALA A 22 -3.53 16.16 -4.12
C ALA A 22 -4.77 15.59 -3.42
N LYS A 23 -5.76 15.05 -4.16
CA LYS A 23 -6.92 14.35 -3.59
C LYS A 23 -6.46 13.13 -2.78
N ALA A 24 -5.62 12.27 -3.35
CA ALA A 24 -5.08 11.10 -2.66
C ALA A 24 -4.36 11.48 -1.36
N ARG A 25 -3.49 12.50 -1.38
CA ARG A 25 -2.80 12.97 -0.16
C ARG A 25 -3.76 13.49 0.90
N ARG A 26 -4.83 14.20 0.53
CA ARG A 26 -5.83 14.68 1.50
C ARG A 26 -6.52 13.55 2.24
N ARG A 27 -6.70 12.40 1.60
CA ARG A 27 -7.24 11.18 2.23
C ARG A 27 -6.20 10.53 3.14
N LEU A 28 -4.94 10.50 2.71
CA LEU A 28 -3.85 9.83 3.40
C LEU A 28 -3.34 10.59 4.64
N TYR A 29 -3.37 11.92 4.66
CA TYR A 29 -2.86 12.69 5.79
C TYR A 29 -3.53 12.38 7.13
N PRO A 30 -4.87 12.28 7.26
CA PRO A 30 -5.50 11.91 8.54
C PRO A 30 -5.09 10.52 9.00
N VAL A 31 -5.03 9.54 8.09
CA VAL A 31 -4.60 8.17 8.37
C VAL A 31 -3.15 8.17 8.86
N THR A 32 -2.27 8.85 8.14
CA THR A 32 -0.86 9.00 8.50
C THR A 32 -0.72 9.64 9.88
N GLY A 33 -1.40 10.77 10.13
CA GLY A 33 -1.30 11.51 11.40
C GLY A 33 -1.74 10.67 12.59
N VAL A 34 -2.92 10.09 12.52
CA VAL A 34 -3.49 9.31 13.64
C VAL A 34 -2.67 8.04 13.89
N TYR A 35 -2.40 7.24 12.86
CA TYR A 35 -1.76 5.93 13.05
C TYR A 35 -0.28 6.05 13.37
N THR A 36 0.43 7.00 12.78
CA THR A 36 1.82 7.27 13.14
C THR A 36 1.93 7.79 14.59
N PHE A 37 1.03 8.68 14.99
CA PHE A 37 0.99 9.17 16.38
C PHE A 37 0.79 8.01 17.36
N VAL A 38 -0.19 7.15 17.13
CA VAL A 38 -0.46 5.97 17.97
C VAL A 38 0.76 5.04 17.98
N SER A 39 1.27 4.68 16.81
CA SER A 39 2.40 3.75 16.67
C SER A 39 3.66 4.27 17.37
N LEU A 40 4.04 5.53 17.16
CA LEU A 40 5.23 6.12 17.78
C LEU A 40 5.07 6.36 19.28
N THR A 41 3.85 6.69 19.75
CA THR A 41 3.57 6.79 21.19
C THR A 41 3.78 5.44 21.87
N LEU A 42 3.25 4.36 21.29
CA LEU A 42 3.45 3.02 21.82
C LEU A 42 4.92 2.61 21.79
N LEU A 43 5.63 2.91 20.72
CA LEU A 43 7.07 2.65 20.63
C LEU A 43 7.83 3.40 21.72
N ALA A 44 7.55 4.69 21.94
CA ALA A 44 8.17 5.49 22.98
C ALA A 44 7.93 4.90 24.39
N LEU A 45 6.70 4.48 24.68
CA LEU A 45 6.36 3.77 25.93
C LEU A 45 7.10 2.43 26.05
N GLY A 46 7.22 1.69 24.96
CA GLY A 46 7.98 0.44 24.91
C GLY A 46 9.46 0.64 25.18
N LEU A 47 10.05 1.68 24.62
CA LEU A 47 11.47 2.03 24.84
C LEU A 47 11.74 2.57 26.26
N ALA A 48 10.76 3.24 26.87
CA ALA A 48 10.82 3.67 28.27
C ALA A 48 10.58 2.53 29.28
N SER A 49 10.23 1.33 28.84
CA SER A 49 9.97 0.18 29.69
C SER A 49 11.26 -0.47 30.20
N GLN A 50 11.11 -1.45 31.09
CA GLN A 50 12.26 -2.24 31.57
C GLN A 50 12.83 -3.22 30.52
N ARG A 51 12.22 -3.32 29.34
CA ARG A 51 12.64 -4.25 28.27
C ARG A 51 12.67 -3.57 26.89
N PRO A 52 13.44 -2.47 26.72
CA PRO A 52 13.40 -1.64 25.50
C PRO A 52 13.82 -2.42 24.24
N LEU A 53 14.83 -3.28 24.33
CA LEU A 53 15.28 -4.09 23.19
C LEU A 53 14.22 -5.11 22.75
N ARG A 54 13.45 -5.65 23.68
CA ARG A 54 12.34 -6.55 23.35
C ARG A 54 11.22 -5.78 22.65
N ALA A 55 10.87 -4.59 23.14
CA ALA A 55 9.87 -3.73 22.53
C ALA A 55 10.30 -3.36 21.10
N LEU A 56 11.53 -2.94 20.89
CA LEU A 56 12.09 -2.62 19.58
C LEU A 56 12.09 -3.84 18.65
N GLY A 57 12.46 -5.02 19.16
CA GLY A 57 12.46 -6.26 18.38
C GLY A 57 11.07 -6.64 17.88
N PHE A 58 10.04 -6.58 18.73
CA PHE A 58 8.67 -6.85 18.31
C PHE A 58 8.11 -5.77 17.38
N TYR A 59 8.44 -4.51 17.60
CA TYR A 59 8.10 -3.43 16.69
C TYR A 59 8.71 -3.65 15.29
N GLY A 60 10.00 -3.97 15.22
CA GLY A 60 10.68 -4.30 13.97
C GLY A 60 10.11 -5.56 13.29
N LEU A 61 9.75 -6.59 14.07
CA LEU A 61 9.08 -7.78 13.56
C LEU A 61 7.73 -7.43 12.92
N GLY A 62 7.04 -6.41 13.43
CA GLY A 62 5.79 -5.91 12.84
C GLY A 62 5.95 -5.48 11.39
N PHE A 63 7.06 -4.86 11.02
CA PHE A 63 7.36 -4.52 9.63
C PHE A 63 7.52 -5.75 8.74
N ALA A 64 8.24 -6.76 9.23
CA ALA A 64 8.41 -8.01 8.48
C ALA A 64 7.07 -8.74 8.30
N VAL A 65 6.27 -8.83 9.36
CA VAL A 65 4.93 -9.42 9.32
C VAL A 65 4.02 -8.66 8.36
N TRP A 66 4.09 -7.31 8.35
CA TRP A 66 3.29 -6.51 7.45
C TRP A 66 3.55 -6.84 5.97
N THR A 67 4.78 -7.08 5.57
CA THR A 67 5.05 -7.43 4.16
C THR A 67 4.31 -8.68 3.68
N TRP A 68 4.08 -9.64 4.58
CA TRP A 68 3.27 -10.82 4.32
C TRP A 68 1.77 -10.49 4.37
N VAL A 69 1.32 -9.76 5.40
CA VAL A 69 -0.08 -9.37 5.55
C VAL A 69 -0.54 -8.51 4.36
N GLU A 70 0.28 -7.55 3.92
CA GLU A 70 0.06 -6.75 2.71
C GLU A 70 -0.27 -7.64 1.50
N TYR A 71 0.57 -8.66 1.26
CA TYR A 71 0.40 -9.59 0.16
C TYR A 71 -0.89 -10.42 0.28
N GLU A 72 -1.16 -11.01 1.47
CA GLU A 72 -2.36 -11.81 1.72
C GLU A 72 -3.64 -10.98 1.58
N VAL A 73 -3.65 -9.79 2.16
CA VAL A 73 -4.78 -8.87 2.07
C VAL A 73 -4.98 -8.44 0.61
N HIS A 74 -3.93 -8.06 -0.09
CA HIS A 74 -4.03 -7.65 -1.49
C HIS A 74 -4.58 -8.80 -2.36
N ARG A 75 -3.99 -9.98 -2.24
CA ARG A 75 -4.35 -11.14 -3.08
C ARG A 75 -5.73 -11.70 -2.79
N TYR A 76 -6.07 -11.94 -1.52
CA TYR A 76 -7.27 -12.70 -1.16
C TYR A 76 -8.44 -11.85 -0.68
N VAL A 77 -8.16 -10.66 -0.15
CA VAL A 77 -9.21 -9.76 0.33
C VAL A 77 -9.53 -8.72 -0.74
N LEU A 78 -8.57 -7.96 -1.21
CA LEU A 78 -8.81 -6.87 -2.17
C LEU A 78 -9.10 -7.39 -3.59
N HIS A 79 -8.46 -8.47 -4.02
CA HIS A 79 -8.77 -9.18 -5.26
C HIS A 79 -9.86 -10.25 -5.09
N GLY A 80 -10.34 -10.46 -3.86
CA GLY A 80 -11.54 -11.24 -3.60
C GLY A 80 -12.76 -10.68 -4.33
N ARG A 81 -13.80 -11.48 -4.46
CA ARG A 81 -15.09 -11.04 -4.98
C ARG A 81 -16.15 -11.26 -3.91
N PHE A 82 -16.71 -10.18 -3.45
CA PHE A 82 -17.76 -10.17 -2.43
C PHE A 82 -19.06 -9.67 -3.08
N PRO A 83 -19.77 -10.51 -3.85
CA PRO A 83 -20.97 -10.06 -4.57
C PRO A 83 -22.01 -9.53 -3.59
N ASP A 84 -22.58 -8.38 -3.89
CA ASP A 84 -23.67 -7.80 -3.12
C ASP A 84 -24.87 -8.77 -3.04
N GLY A 85 -25.64 -8.68 -1.98
CA GLY A 85 -26.79 -9.56 -1.78
C GLY A 85 -27.51 -9.30 -0.46
N PRO A 86 -28.60 -10.03 -0.20
CA PRO A 86 -29.38 -9.84 1.01
C PRO A 86 -28.54 -10.16 2.26
N GLY A 87 -28.56 -9.27 3.20
CA GLY A 87 -27.89 -9.37 4.50
C GLY A 87 -26.77 -8.36 4.73
N LEU A 88 -26.74 -7.85 5.97
CA LEU A 88 -25.83 -6.76 6.38
C LEU A 88 -24.34 -7.06 6.08
N TRP A 89 -23.91 -8.29 6.31
CA TRP A 89 -22.51 -8.69 6.10
C TRP A 89 -22.10 -8.74 4.64
N ARG A 90 -22.99 -9.23 3.74
CA ARG A 90 -22.69 -9.27 2.31
C ARG A 90 -22.55 -7.85 1.73
N HIS A 91 -23.47 -6.99 2.07
CA HIS A 91 -23.43 -5.60 1.68
C HIS A 91 -22.19 -4.89 2.24
N PHE A 92 -21.87 -5.12 3.53
CA PHE A 92 -20.68 -4.55 4.16
C PHE A 92 -19.37 -5.00 3.47
N LEU A 93 -19.24 -6.30 3.18
CA LEU A 93 -18.03 -6.81 2.51
C LEU A 93 -17.90 -6.29 1.08
N HIS A 94 -19.01 -6.20 0.35
CA HIS A 94 -19.05 -5.62 -0.99
C HIS A 94 -18.57 -4.16 -0.97
N GLU A 95 -19.18 -3.34 -0.14
CA GLU A 95 -18.84 -1.91 -0.04
C GLU A 95 -17.42 -1.68 0.49
N ALA A 96 -16.96 -2.52 1.42
CA ALA A 96 -15.64 -2.34 2.02
C ALA A 96 -14.49 -2.78 1.11
N PHE A 97 -14.69 -3.78 0.26
CA PHE A 97 -13.60 -4.40 -0.49
C PHE A 97 -13.77 -4.30 -2.01
N ASP A 98 -14.91 -4.76 -2.57
CA ASP A 98 -15.11 -4.78 -4.00
C ASP A 98 -15.13 -3.36 -4.57
N HIS A 99 -15.91 -2.47 -3.97
CA HIS A 99 -16.06 -1.11 -4.47
C HIS A 99 -14.74 -0.30 -4.41
N LEU A 100 -13.96 -0.47 -3.35
CA LEU A 100 -12.72 0.30 -3.18
C LEU A 100 -11.63 -0.15 -4.16
N HIS A 101 -11.35 -1.45 -4.21
CA HIS A 101 -10.19 -1.97 -4.92
C HIS A 101 -10.43 -2.15 -6.42
N TRP A 102 -11.60 -2.64 -6.82
CA TRP A 102 -11.93 -2.77 -8.24
C TRP A 102 -12.11 -1.42 -8.92
N GLU A 103 -12.62 -0.40 -8.21
CA GLU A 103 -12.61 0.98 -8.70
C GLU A 103 -11.20 1.52 -8.85
N HIS A 104 -10.29 1.16 -7.95
CA HIS A 104 -8.88 1.51 -8.06
C HIS A 104 -8.23 0.87 -9.30
N HIS A 105 -8.49 -0.42 -9.56
CA HIS A 105 -8.01 -1.08 -10.79
C HIS A 105 -8.60 -0.47 -12.06
N ALA A 106 -9.89 -0.14 -12.06
CA ALA A 106 -10.55 0.50 -13.21
C ALA A 106 -10.04 1.93 -13.47
N ARG A 107 -9.68 2.66 -12.41
CA ARG A 107 -9.27 4.06 -12.45
C ARG A 107 -8.02 4.32 -11.59
N PRO A 108 -6.85 3.74 -11.93
CA PRO A 108 -5.66 3.74 -11.08
C PRO A 108 -5.06 5.14 -10.83
N TRP A 109 -5.55 6.15 -11.51
CA TRP A 109 -5.12 7.54 -11.38
C TRP A 109 -6.18 8.45 -10.73
N ASP A 110 -7.28 7.90 -10.24
CA ASP A 110 -8.30 8.63 -9.49
C ASP A 110 -7.88 8.70 -8.01
N GLY A 111 -7.50 9.89 -7.56
CA GLY A 111 -7.02 10.11 -6.20
C GLY A 111 -8.04 9.79 -5.09
N ASN A 112 -9.30 9.54 -5.43
CA ASN A 112 -10.31 9.12 -4.45
C ASN A 112 -10.26 7.62 -4.13
N HIS A 113 -9.59 6.81 -4.95
CA HIS A 113 -9.59 5.34 -4.83
C HIS A 113 -8.21 4.72 -4.59
N VAL A 114 -7.13 5.52 -4.58
CA VAL A 114 -5.76 4.99 -4.41
C VAL A 114 -5.45 4.63 -2.96
N ASN A 115 -5.91 5.41 -1.99
CA ASN A 115 -5.57 5.23 -0.59
C ASN A 115 -6.80 5.03 0.29
N GLY A 116 -6.67 4.16 1.31
CA GLY A 116 -7.67 3.97 2.34
C GLY A 116 -7.87 5.21 3.22
N THR A 117 -9.04 5.34 3.83
CA THR A 117 -9.36 6.38 4.81
C THR A 117 -9.42 5.81 6.23
N LEU A 118 -9.50 6.67 7.25
CA LEU A 118 -9.76 6.23 8.62
C LEU A 118 -11.07 5.44 8.76
N ARG A 119 -12.07 5.74 7.93
CA ARG A 119 -13.32 5.00 7.90
C ARG A 119 -13.12 3.56 7.38
N ASP A 120 -12.34 3.41 6.32
CA ASP A 120 -12.12 2.13 5.65
C ASP A 120 -11.25 1.20 6.50
N THR A 121 -10.27 1.75 7.20
CA THR A 121 -9.25 0.98 7.93
C THR A 121 -9.42 0.97 9.45
N GLY A 122 -10.18 1.93 10.01
CA GLY A 122 -10.28 2.13 11.45
C GLY A 122 -10.81 0.92 12.22
N ALA A 123 -11.81 0.22 11.68
CA ALA A 123 -12.37 -0.97 12.33
C ALA A 123 -11.34 -2.12 12.40
N PHE A 124 -10.55 -2.32 11.34
CA PHE A 124 -9.49 -3.33 11.31
C PHE A 124 -8.37 -2.98 12.30
N VAL A 125 -7.90 -1.73 12.29
CA VAL A 125 -6.87 -1.28 13.21
C VAL A 125 -7.34 -1.40 14.67
N ALA A 126 -8.58 -1.03 14.97
CA ALA A 126 -9.15 -1.15 16.31
C ALA A 126 -9.26 -2.61 16.76
N LEU A 127 -9.66 -3.53 15.86
CA LEU A 127 -9.72 -4.95 16.14
C LEU A 127 -8.32 -5.53 16.45
N PHE A 128 -7.36 -5.32 15.58
CA PHE A 128 -5.99 -5.82 15.78
C PHE A 128 -5.34 -5.20 17.03
N PHE A 129 -5.58 -3.92 17.28
CA PHE A 129 -5.09 -3.26 18.46
C PHE A 129 -5.74 -3.83 19.73
N GLY A 130 -7.04 -4.05 19.73
CA GLY A 130 -7.76 -4.69 20.83
C GLY A 130 -7.26 -6.10 21.13
N LEU A 131 -7.04 -6.91 20.09
CA LEU A 131 -6.42 -8.24 20.24
C LEU A 131 -4.99 -8.15 20.79
N GLY A 132 -4.22 -7.15 20.36
CA GLY A 132 -2.87 -6.89 20.87
C GLY A 132 -2.85 -6.55 22.36
N LEU A 133 -3.89 -5.89 22.89
CA LEU A 133 -4.00 -5.58 24.31
C LEU A 133 -4.30 -6.79 25.20
N LEU A 134 -4.83 -7.87 24.63
CA LEU A 134 -5.09 -9.14 25.35
C LEU A 134 -3.84 -9.95 25.58
N ALA A 135 -2.74 -9.65 24.91
CA ALA A 135 -1.46 -10.34 25.07
C ALA A 135 -0.55 -9.63 26.11
N PRO A 136 0.53 -10.29 26.56
CA PRO A 136 1.48 -9.66 27.46
C PRO A 136 1.95 -8.29 26.94
N PRO A 137 1.96 -7.25 27.78
CA PRO A 137 2.39 -5.91 27.37
C PRO A 137 3.79 -5.95 26.75
N PHE A 138 4.06 -5.03 25.82
CA PHE A 138 5.33 -4.90 25.11
C PHE A 138 5.74 -6.05 24.18
N THR A 139 4.80 -6.97 23.83
CA THR A 139 4.99 -7.99 22.81
C THR A 139 4.02 -7.79 21.66
N ALA A 140 2.79 -8.30 21.78
CA ALA A 140 1.79 -8.16 20.73
C ALA A 140 1.41 -6.69 20.44
N THR A 141 1.34 -5.84 21.49
CA THR A 141 1.10 -4.42 21.31
C THR A 141 2.19 -3.75 20.47
N MET A 142 3.46 -4.09 20.68
CA MET A 142 4.58 -3.58 19.87
C MET A 142 4.57 -4.14 18.46
N LEU A 143 4.25 -5.42 18.31
CA LEU A 143 4.08 -6.04 16.99
C LEU A 143 3.00 -5.31 16.18
N VAL A 144 1.83 -5.09 16.78
CA VAL A 144 0.71 -4.36 16.13
C VAL A 144 1.10 -2.92 15.81
N ALA A 145 1.80 -2.23 16.73
CA ALA A 145 2.30 -0.88 16.47
C ALA A 145 3.26 -0.83 15.26
N GLY A 146 4.13 -1.82 15.13
CA GLY A 146 5.02 -1.96 13.98
C GLY A 146 4.27 -2.27 12.68
N ILE A 147 3.25 -3.14 12.72
CA ILE A 147 2.35 -3.44 11.60
C ILE A 147 1.65 -2.15 11.13
N ILE A 148 1.08 -1.39 12.05
CA ILE A 148 0.39 -0.12 11.73
C ILE A 148 1.35 0.87 11.07
N GLN A 149 2.58 0.99 11.57
CA GLN A 149 3.56 1.89 10.97
C GLN A 149 4.01 1.42 9.58
N ALA A 150 4.17 0.12 9.39
CA ALA A 150 4.52 -0.45 8.10
C ALA A 150 3.39 -0.27 7.07
N TYR A 151 2.13 -0.43 7.48
CA TYR A 151 0.95 -0.11 6.67
C TYR A 151 0.98 1.35 6.18
N ILE A 152 1.28 2.31 7.05
CA ILE A 152 1.38 3.71 6.64
C ILE A 152 2.50 3.93 5.60
N LEU A 153 3.64 3.27 5.77
CA LEU A 153 4.72 3.37 4.78
C LEU A 153 4.33 2.73 3.44
N GLU A 154 3.61 1.62 3.47
CA GLU A 154 3.06 0.98 2.27
C GLU A 154 2.10 1.93 1.54
N GLU A 155 1.16 2.55 2.24
CA GLU A 155 0.22 3.52 1.67
C GLU A 155 0.95 4.71 0.97
N TRP A 156 2.06 5.18 1.56
CA TRP A 156 2.90 6.20 0.92
C TRP A 156 3.69 5.67 -0.28
N VAL A 157 4.15 4.43 -0.25
CA VAL A 157 4.74 3.76 -1.42
C VAL A 157 3.70 3.64 -2.51
N HIS A 158 2.49 3.17 -2.20
CA HIS A 158 1.37 3.04 -3.12
C HIS A 158 1.00 4.37 -3.77
N HIS A 159 0.82 5.44 -2.97
CA HIS A 159 0.64 6.79 -3.49
C HIS A 159 1.78 7.19 -4.45
N SER A 160 3.01 6.88 -4.09
CA SER A 160 4.19 7.28 -4.85
C SER A 160 4.30 6.55 -6.18
N VAL A 161 3.95 5.29 -6.26
CA VAL A 161 3.99 4.53 -7.52
C VAL A 161 2.96 5.04 -8.52
N HIS A 162 1.82 5.55 -8.06
CA HIS A 162 0.82 6.16 -8.95
C HIS A 162 1.18 7.59 -9.36
N PHE A 163 1.63 8.44 -8.45
CA PHE A 163 1.67 9.89 -8.70
C PHE A 163 3.08 10.48 -8.79
N CYS A 164 4.11 9.81 -8.28
CA CYS A 164 5.47 10.35 -8.24
C CYS A 164 6.39 9.75 -9.30
N SER A 165 7.46 10.47 -9.64
CA SER A 165 8.50 10.04 -10.58
C SER A 165 9.84 10.00 -9.86
N PHE A 166 10.10 8.92 -9.11
CA PHE A 166 11.39 8.71 -8.45
C PHE A 166 12.37 7.95 -9.36
N GLU A 167 13.63 8.36 -9.34
CA GLU A 167 14.68 7.72 -10.12
C GLU A 167 15.43 6.59 -9.36
N GLY A 168 15.21 6.44 -8.06
CA GLY A 168 15.80 5.39 -7.24
C GLY A 168 15.48 3.97 -7.76
N ARG A 169 16.44 3.04 -7.67
CA ARG A 169 16.28 1.66 -8.19
C ARG A 169 15.06 0.96 -7.59
N TYR A 170 14.84 1.09 -6.29
CA TYR A 170 13.68 0.53 -5.59
C TYR A 170 12.36 1.08 -6.15
N PHE A 171 12.21 2.39 -6.23
CA PHE A 171 10.95 3.00 -6.71
C PHE A 171 10.68 2.72 -8.19
N ARG A 172 11.72 2.65 -9.02
CA ARG A 172 11.54 2.22 -10.42
C ARG A 172 11.07 0.77 -10.53
N TYR A 173 11.62 -0.10 -9.70
CA TYR A 173 11.22 -1.50 -9.63
C TYR A 173 9.77 -1.61 -9.18
N ILE A 174 9.41 -1.11 -7.99
CA ILE A 174 8.09 -1.32 -7.42
C ILE A 174 6.98 -0.60 -8.22
N LYS A 175 7.29 0.57 -8.80
CA LYS A 175 6.37 1.26 -9.71
C LYS A 175 6.06 0.44 -10.95
N ARG A 176 7.06 -0.15 -11.60
CA ARG A 176 6.85 -0.99 -12.78
C ARG A 176 6.10 -2.27 -12.42
N HIS A 177 6.43 -2.86 -11.29
CA HIS A 177 5.77 -4.04 -10.76
C HIS A 177 4.28 -3.78 -10.55
N HIS A 178 3.95 -2.76 -9.78
CA HIS A 178 2.57 -2.41 -9.45
C HIS A 178 1.75 -1.92 -10.66
N LEU A 179 2.33 -1.09 -11.53
CA LEU A 179 1.63 -0.65 -12.74
C LEU A 179 1.40 -1.79 -13.74
N TYR A 180 2.26 -2.82 -13.75
CA TYR A 180 1.96 -4.02 -14.54
C TYR A 180 0.80 -4.80 -13.93
N HIS A 181 0.75 -4.93 -12.60
CA HIS A 181 -0.37 -5.54 -11.89
C HIS A 181 -1.71 -4.85 -12.23
N HIS A 182 -1.73 -3.53 -12.36
CA HIS A 182 -2.90 -2.77 -12.83
C HIS A 182 -3.23 -2.94 -14.32
N SER A 183 -2.41 -3.62 -15.09
CA SER A 183 -2.73 -3.88 -16.50
C SER A 183 -3.79 -4.98 -16.64
N PRO A 184 -4.59 -4.98 -17.72
CA PRO A 184 -5.63 -6.00 -17.94
C PRO A 184 -5.10 -7.44 -17.96
N VAL A 185 -3.81 -7.62 -18.26
CA VAL A 185 -3.15 -8.94 -18.31
C VAL A 185 -2.34 -9.25 -17.07
N GLY A 186 -2.20 -8.32 -16.15
CA GLY A 186 -1.33 -8.42 -14.98
C GLY A 186 -2.06 -8.56 -13.65
N SER A 187 -3.39 -8.43 -13.61
CA SER A 187 -4.17 -8.38 -12.37
C SER A 187 -4.14 -9.67 -11.53
N GLU A 188 -3.72 -10.79 -12.13
CA GLU A 188 -3.61 -12.08 -11.44
C GLU A 188 -2.17 -12.43 -11.00
N VAL A 189 -1.23 -11.48 -11.11
CA VAL A 189 0.18 -11.65 -10.75
C VAL A 189 0.76 -10.37 -10.16
N GLY A 190 1.84 -10.48 -9.37
CA GLY A 190 2.55 -9.31 -8.87
C GLY A 190 1.77 -8.54 -7.80
N TYR A 191 1.22 -9.25 -6.82
CA TYR A 191 0.40 -8.68 -5.74
C TYR A 191 1.19 -7.86 -4.71
N GLY A 192 2.51 -8.04 -4.62
CA GLY A 192 3.32 -7.31 -3.64
C GLY A 192 3.37 -5.80 -3.93
N LEU A 193 2.96 -4.96 -2.99
CA LEU A 193 2.94 -3.50 -3.09
C LEU A 193 4.27 -2.87 -2.73
N THR A 194 4.92 -3.38 -1.68
CA THR A 194 6.23 -2.88 -1.24
C THR A 194 7.38 -3.74 -1.71
N SER A 195 7.14 -5.02 -2.02
CA SER A 195 8.15 -5.92 -2.57
C SER A 195 7.51 -7.10 -3.29
N GLY A 196 8.19 -7.69 -4.26
CA GLY A 196 7.76 -8.92 -4.92
C GLY A 196 8.25 -10.20 -4.23
N VAL A 197 8.65 -10.15 -2.96
CA VAL A 197 9.20 -11.33 -2.26
C VAL A 197 8.15 -12.42 -2.13
N TRP A 198 6.95 -12.07 -1.72
CA TRP A 198 5.86 -13.05 -1.54
C TRP A 198 5.32 -13.56 -2.86
N ASP A 199 5.42 -12.79 -3.94
CA ASP A 199 5.14 -13.29 -5.30
C ASP A 199 6.12 -14.41 -5.71
N VAL A 200 7.34 -14.39 -5.18
CA VAL A 200 8.29 -15.50 -5.37
C VAL A 200 7.90 -16.72 -4.56
N VAL A 201 7.53 -16.52 -3.29
CA VAL A 201 7.17 -17.61 -2.36
C VAL A 201 5.89 -18.33 -2.80
N TYR A 202 4.89 -17.58 -3.27
CA TYR A 202 3.58 -18.12 -3.67
C TYR A 202 3.42 -18.34 -5.18
N ASP A 203 4.51 -18.21 -5.93
CA ASP A 203 4.58 -18.40 -7.41
C ASP A 203 3.57 -17.55 -8.20
N THR A 204 3.32 -16.32 -7.73
CA THR A 204 2.51 -15.30 -8.42
C THR A 204 3.35 -14.25 -9.13
N ARG A 205 4.57 -14.60 -9.50
CA ARG A 205 5.50 -13.69 -10.18
C ARG A 205 4.99 -13.31 -11.57
N ILE A 206 5.23 -12.07 -11.93
CA ILE A 206 5.11 -11.61 -13.32
C ILE A 206 5.93 -12.56 -14.22
N PRO A 207 5.40 -13.02 -15.37
CA PRO A 207 6.13 -13.93 -16.27
C PRO A 207 7.53 -13.45 -16.61
N ARG A 208 8.47 -14.38 -16.77
CA ARG A 208 9.91 -14.08 -16.94
C ARG A 208 10.19 -13.13 -18.12
N GLU A 209 9.58 -13.39 -19.26
CA GLU A 209 9.76 -12.61 -20.49
C GLU A 209 9.30 -11.16 -20.30
N ILE A 210 8.24 -10.97 -19.53
CA ILE A 210 7.72 -9.65 -19.17
C ILE A 210 8.66 -8.96 -18.18
N ARG A 211 9.13 -9.69 -17.15
CA ARG A 211 10.06 -9.14 -16.16
C ARG A 211 11.36 -8.66 -16.79
N GLU A 212 11.92 -9.41 -17.70
CA GLU A 212 13.15 -9.05 -18.42
C GLU A 212 12.99 -7.74 -19.20
N ARG A 213 11.83 -7.51 -19.82
CA ARG A 213 11.50 -6.24 -20.49
C ARG A 213 11.17 -5.11 -19.50
N LEU A 214 10.35 -5.42 -18.50
CA LEU A 214 9.85 -4.46 -17.53
C LEU A 214 10.97 -3.86 -16.68
N TYR A 215 11.97 -4.68 -16.31
CA TYR A 215 13.06 -4.27 -15.44
C TYR A 215 14.36 -3.97 -16.19
N ALA A 216 14.37 -4.12 -17.51
CA ALA A 216 15.52 -3.72 -18.31
C ALA A 216 15.93 -2.26 -18.02
N PRO A 217 17.24 -1.96 -18.00
CA PRO A 217 17.69 -0.58 -17.92
C PRO A 217 17.07 0.22 -19.06
N SER A 218 16.49 1.39 -18.75
CA SER A 218 16.03 2.30 -19.80
C SER A 218 17.25 2.60 -20.68
N ARG A 219 17.18 2.27 -21.97
CA ARG A 219 18.16 2.80 -22.94
C ARG A 219 17.99 4.33 -22.88
N ARG A 220 18.92 5.01 -22.22
CA ARG A 220 19.02 6.45 -22.40
C ARG A 220 19.24 6.64 -23.90
N ALA A 221 18.36 7.37 -24.54
CA ALA A 221 18.64 7.88 -25.88
C ALA A 221 19.99 8.61 -25.80
N ALA A 222 20.97 8.09 -26.52
CA ALA A 222 22.27 8.71 -26.63
C ALA A 222 22.16 10.03 -27.39
#